data_659573f00e20f83c688e9324337b03c5
#
_entry.id   659573f00e20f83c688e9324337b03c5
#
_cell.length_a   1.000
_cell.length_b   1.000
_cell.length_c   1.000
_cell.angle_alpha   90.00
_cell.angle_beta   90.00
_cell.angle_gamma   90.00
#
_symmetry.space_group_name_H-M   'P 1'
#
loop_
_entity.id
_entity.type
_entity.pdbx_description
1 polymer ?
#
loop_
_entity_poly.entity_id
_entity_poly.type
_entity_poly.pdbx_seq_one_letter_code
_entity_poly.pdbx_strand_id
1 'polypeptide(L)'
;MNLYIPKLGTKIVLTKDWSFTLIAEGRNKTLWDLLSSTPLPVRPWGIPFNRYNRPKLHRTLRKGSVLKFDRIYIRKEQGQHDSVTFKAEVRHTGVWYKVRFWVKLEDANNIEFERVN
;
A
#
# COMPACT_ATOMS: atom_id res chain seq x y z
N MET A 1 14.51 9.36 -10.30
CA MET A 1 14.27 7.92 -10.24
C MET A 1 13.13 7.56 -11.18
N ASN A 2 13.35 6.62 -12.04
CA ASN A 2 12.33 6.20 -13.00
C ASN A 2 11.70 4.89 -12.52
N LEU A 3 10.40 4.96 -12.21
CA LEU A 3 9.63 3.75 -11.93
C LEU A 3 9.01 3.26 -13.23
N TYR A 4 9.34 2.04 -13.63
CA TYR A 4 8.60 1.36 -14.67
C TYR A 4 7.33 0.78 -14.06
N ILE A 5 6.19 1.39 -14.37
CA ILE A 5 4.91 0.90 -13.89
C ILE A 5 4.25 0.13 -15.02
N PRO A 6 3.93 -1.15 -14.79
CA PRO A 6 3.18 -1.93 -15.76
C PRO A 6 1.81 -1.32 -16.02
N LYS A 7 1.19 -1.71 -17.12
CA LYS A 7 -0.17 -1.30 -17.41
C LYS A 7 -1.08 -1.57 -16.21
N LEU A 8 -1.97 -0.62 -15.90
CA LEU A 8 -2.95 -0.80 -14.82
C LEU A 8 -3.75 -2.07 -15.04
N GLY A 9 -4.00 -2.80 -13.97
CA GLY A 9 -4.64 -4.11 -14.02
C GLY A 9 -3.66 -5.28 -14.13
N THR A 10 -2.38 -5.01 -14.37
CA THR A 10 -1.37 -6.06 -14.45
C THR A 10 -1.15 -6.68 -13.07
N LYS A 11 -1.16 -8.01 -13.02
CA LYS A 11 -0.77 -8.75 -11.81
C LYS A 11 0.73 -9.00 -11.82
N ILE A 12 1.32 -8.88 -10.65
CA ILE A 12 2.74 -9.16 -10.43
C ILE A 12 2.89 -10.04 -9.20
N VAL A 13 4.01 -10.76 -9.14
CA VAL A 13 4.39 -11.52 -7.96
C VAL A 13 5.72 -10.95 -7.45
N LEU A 14 5.81 -10.72 -6.14
CA LEU A 14 7.04 -10.21 -5.55
C LEU A 14 8.14 -11.28 -5.62
N THR A 15 9.29 -10.88 -6.14
CA THR A 15 10.47 -11.76 -6.19
C THR A 15 11.36 -11.62 -4.97
N LYS A 16 11.13 -10.57 -4.18
CA LYS A 16 11.77 -10.35 -2.89
C LYS A 16 10.77 -9.76 -1.90
N ASP A 17 11.06 -9.89 -0.62
CA ASP A 17 10.30 -9.19 0.42
C ASP A 17 10.32 -7.68 0.13
N TRP A 18 9.19 -7.04 0.34
CA TRP A 18 9.03 -5.62 0.08
C TRP A 18 8.54 -4.91 1.33
N SER A 19 9.34 -3.95 1.79
CA SER A 19 9.00 -3.11 2.95
C SER A 19 8.45 -1.77 2.48
N PHE A 20 7.43 -1.30 3.17
CA PHE A 20 6.73 -0.08 2.82
C PHE A 20 6.14 0.59 4.06
N THR A 21 5.75 1.83 3.91
CA THR A 21 5.06 2.60 4.94
C THR A 21 3.60 2.76 4.56
N LEU A 22 2.72 2.29 5.43
CA LEU A 22 1.29 2.43 5.30
C LEU A 22 0.84 3.65 6.10
N ILE A 23 0.18 4.60 5.44
CA ILE A 23 -0.29 5.83 6.08
C ILE A 23 -1.72 5.62 6.55
N ALA A 24 -2.05 6.09 7.76
CA ALA A 24 -3.40 5.98 8.32
C ALA A 24 -4.38 6.80 7.48
N GLU A 25 -5.20 6.09 6.71
CA GLU A 25 -6.20 6.67 5.82
C GLU A 25 -7.21 5.58 5.49
N GLY A 26 -8.46 5.96 5.20
CA GLY A 26 -9.55 5.00 5.05
C GLY A 26 -9.30 3.90 4.02
N ARG A 27 -8.63 4.23 2.91
CA ARG A 27 -8.33 3.24 1.86
C ARG A 27 -7.31 2.19 2.31
N ASN A 28 -6.55 2.47 3.36
CA ASN A 28 -5.54 1.56 3.91
C ASN A 28 -6.05 0.75 5.09
N LYS A 29 -7.32 0.95 5.47
CA LYS A 29 -7.88 0.35 6.68
C LYS A 29 -7.80 -1.17 6.68
N THR A 30 -8.18 -1.83 5.61
CA THR A 30 -8.23 -3.29 5.57
C THR A 30 -6.86 -3.89 5.80
N LEU A 31 -5.84 -3.40 5.10
CA LEU A 31 -4.49 -3.92 5.27
C LEU A 31 -3.91 -3.53 6.63
N TRP A 32 -4.18 -2.30 7.08
CA TRP A 32 -3.74 -1.87 8.41
C TRP A 32 -4.25 -2.80 9.50
N ASP A 33 -5.55 -3.08 9.49
CA ASP A 33 -6.18 -3.92 10.51
C ASP A 33 -5.65 -5.36 10.48
N LEU A 34 -5.27 -5.86 9.30
CA LEU A 34 -4.66 -7.19 9.18
C LEU A 34 -3.24 -7.25 9.73
N LEU A 35 -2.44 -6.23 9.46
CA LEU A 35 -1.00 -6.25 9.76
C LEU A 35 -0.66 -5.64 11.12
N SER A 36 -1.58 -4.93 11.74
CA SER A 36 -1.38 -4.26 13.02
C SER A 36 -2.17 -4.97 14.12
N SER A 37 -1.63 -4.95 15.33
CA SER A 37 -2.36 -5.41 16.52
C SER A 37 -3.40 -4.41 16.98
N THR A 38 -3.37 -3.19 16.46
CA THR A 38 -4.31 -2.13 16.82
C THR A 38 -5.09 -1.70 15.57
N PRO A 39 -6.39 -1.36 15.73
CA PRO A 39 -7.17 -0.90 14.59
C PRO A 39 -6.63 0.42 14.02
N LEU A 40 -7.04 0.74 12.81
CA LEU A 40 -6.66 2.00 12.17
C LEU A 40 -7.08 3.17 13.08
N PRO A 41 -6.14 4.07 13.41
CA PRO A 41 -6.47 5.22 14.24
C PRO A 41 -7.52 6.11 13.57
N VAL A 42 -8.51 6.54 14.36
CA VAL A 42 -9.49 7.53 13.95
C VAL A 42 -9.44 8.70 14.92
N ARG A 43 -9.63 9.91 14.41
CA ARG A 43 -9.68 11.07 15.24
C ARG A 43 -11.03 11.17 15.96
N PRO A 44 -11.04 11.54 17.25
CA PRO A 44 -12.29 11.87 17.93
C PRO A 44 -13.02 12.99 17.19
N TRP A 45 -14.35 12.99 17.28
CA TRP A 45 -15.19 14.09 16.77
C TRP A 45 -15.10 14.29 15.25
N GLY A 46 -14.65 13.27 14.51
CA GLY A 46 -14.55 13.36 13.05
C GLY A 46 -13.50 14.33 12.53
N ILE A 47 -12.59 14.79 13.38
CA ILE A 47 -11.50 15.67 12.95
C ILE A 47 -10.49 14.84 12.15
N PRO A 48 -10.21 15.18 10.88
CA PRO A 48 -9.24 14.42 10.10
C PRO A 48 -7.81 14.62 10.63
N PHE A 49 -6.96 13.63 10.43
CA PHE A 49 -5.53 13.80 10.68
C PHE A 49 -4.97 14.86 9.73
N ASN A 50 -4.07 15.68 10.25
CA ASN A 50 -3.27 16.56 9.42
C ASN A 50 -2.37 15.70 8.53
N ARG A 51 -2.21 16.10 7.25
CA ARG A 51 -1.36 15.37 6.29
C ARG A 51 0.08 15.14 6.77
N TYR A 52 0.57 16.00 7.67
CA TYR A 52 1.93 15.88 8.23
C TYR A 52 1.99 15.01 9.47
N ASN A 53 0.87 14.76 10.13
CA ASN A 53 0.80 14.10 11.43
C ASN A 53 0.06 12.75 11.38
N ARG A 54 -0.21 12.21 10.21
CA ARG A 54 -0.90 10.93 10.11
C ARG A 54 -0.03 9.82 10.69
N PRO A 55 -0.62 8.95 11.53
CA PRO A 55 0.09 7.75 11.97
C PRO A 55 0.57 6.91 10.79
N LYS A 56 1.69 6.25 10.98
CA LYS A 56 2.34 5.43 9.95
C LYS A 56 2.63 4.05 10.51
N LEU A 57 2.56 3.05 9.65
CA LEU A 57 2.84 1.67 9.98
C LEU A 57 3.86 1.12 8.98
N HIS A 58 5.04 0.75 9.45
CA HIS A 58 6.06 0.14 8.61
C HIS A 58 5.89 -1.37 8.63
N ARG A 59 5.70 -1.97 7.47
CA ARG A 59 5.47 -3.41 7.34
C ARG A 59 6.13 -3.96 6.10
N THR A 60 6.15 -5.29 6.03
CA THR A 60 6.76 -6.02 4.91
C THR A 60 5.77 -7.04 4.36
N LEU A 61 5.60 -7.04 3.04
CA LEU A 61 4.97 -8.14 2.35
C LEU A 61 6.05 -9.09 1.85
N ARG A 62 5.81 -10.38 2.03
CA ARG A 62 6.81 -11.39 1.73
C ARG A 62 6.89 -11.70 0.24
N LYS A 63 8.07 -12.13 -0.18
CA LYS A 63 8.30 -12.77 -1.48
C LYS A 63 7.16 -13.75 -1.77
N GLY A 64 6.66 -13.73 -3.00
CA GLY A 64 5.54 -14.56 -3.42
C GLY A 64 4.18 -13.91 -3.30
N SER A 65 4.08 -12.77 -2.62
CA SER A 65 2.82 -12.01 -2.56
C SER A 65 2.43 -11.53 -3.94
N VAL A 66 1.13 -11.60 -4.26
CA VAL A 66 0.59 -11.19 -5.55
C VAL A 66 -0.07 -9.83 -5.39
N LEU A 67 0.32 -8.89 -6.22
CA LEU A 67 -0.23 -7.54 -6.26
C LEU A 67 -0.79 -7.26 -7.65
N LYS A 68 -1.76 -6.36 -7.70
CA LYS A 68 -2.31 -5.84 -8.95
C LYS A 68 -2.24 -4.33 -8.91
N PHE A 69 -1.65 -3.71 -9.95
CA PHE A 69 -1.64 -2.26 -10.06
C PHE A 69 -3.05 -1.77 -10.36
N ASP A 70 -3.61 -0.96 -9.47
CA ASP A 70 -4.97 -0.48 -9.60
C ASP A 70 -5.03 0.97 -10.06
N ARG A 71 -4.30 1.87 -9.41
CA ARG A 71 -4.30 3.29 -9.75
C ARG A 71 -2.97 3.93 -9.44
N ILE A 72 -2.71 5.05 -10.12
CA ILE A 72 -1.56 5.92 -9.88
C ILE A 72 -2.08 7.33 -9.77
N TYR A 73 -1.66 8.04 -8.73
CA TYR A 73 -1.98 9.43 -8.53
C TYR A 73 -0.71 10.26 -8.53
N ILE A 74 -0.64 11.21 -9.45
CA ILE A 74 0.43 12.19 -9.50
C ILE A 74 -0.13 13.48 -8.93
N ARG A 75 0.42 13.92 -7.81
CA ARG A 75 -0.03 15.11 -7.10
C ARG A 75 0.90 16.26 -7.37
N LYS A 76 0.36 17.39 -7.82
CA LYS A 76 1.16 18.58 -8.11
C LYS A 76 1.15 19.59 -6.97
N GLU A 77 0.28 19.42 -6.00
CA GLU A 77 0.16 20.35 -4.89
C GLU A 77 1.23 20.09 -3.83
N GLN A 78 1.71 21.17 -3.23
CA GLN A 78 2.70 21.07 -2.17
C GLN A 78 2.16 20.27 -0.99
N GLY A 79 2.99 19.39 -0.43
CA GLY A 79 2.64 18.57 0.71
C GLY A 79 1.81 17.33 0.38
N GLN A 80 1.48 17.12 -0.89
CA GLN A 80 0.85 15.88 -1.35
C GLN A 80 1.91 14.96 -1.96
N HIS A 81 1.65 13.67 -1.88
CA HIS A 81 2.58 12.66 -2.39
C HIS A 81 1.99 11.94 -3.59
N ASP A 82 2.85 11.67 -4.58
CA ASP A 82 2.52 10.71 -5.61
C ASP A 82 2.33 9.34 -4.96
N SER A 83 1.35 8.61 -5.42
CA SER A 83 0.98 7.34 -4.81
C SER A 83 0.58 6.28 -5.84
N VAL A 84 0.75 5.03 -5.45
CA VAL A 84 0.31 3.88 -6.22
C VAL A 84 -0.66 3.09 -5.35
N THR A 85 -1.83 2.78 -5.92
CA THR A 85 -2.82 1.95 -5.26
C THR A 85 -2.74 0.53 -5.80
N PHE A 86 -2.67 -0.42 -4.89
CA PHE A 86 -2.63 -1.85 -5.20
C PHE A 86 -3.87 -2.56 -4.70
N LYS A 87 -4.25 -3.62 -5.42
CA LYS A 87 -5.08 -4.69 -4.91
C LYS A 87 -4.19 -5.89 -4.67
N ALA A 88 -4.38 -6.57 -3.56
CA ALA A 88 -3.54 -7.68 -3.17
C ALA A 88 -4.34 -8.81 -2.55
N GLU A 89 -3.78 -10.01 -2.63
CA GLU A 89 -4.24 -11.15 -1.84
C GLU A 89 -3.18 -11.42 -0.79
N VAL A 90 -3.55 -11.30 0.48
CA VAL A 90 -2.63 -11.42 1.61
C VAL A 90 -3.07 -12.56 2.49
N ARG A 91 -2.14 -13.48 2.78
CA ARG A 91 -2.39 -14.57 3.71
C ARG A 91 -2.05 -14.11 5.14
N HIS A 92 -3.03 -14.24 6.02
CA HIS A 92 -2.86 -13.89 7.42
C HIS A 92 -3.53 -14.98 8.29
N THR A 93 -2.76 -15.58 9.19
CA THR A 93 -3.21 -16.68 10.06
C THR A 93 -3.90 -17.81 9.29
N GLY A 94 -3.32 -18.16 8.13
CA GLY A 94 -3.83 -19.26 7.30
C GLY A 94 -5.02 -18.90 6.41
N VAL A 95 -5.54 -17.68 6.50
CA VAL A 95 -6.69 -17.21 5.72
C VAL A 95 -6.23 -16.20 4.68
N TRP A 96 -6.76 -16.31 3.46
CA TRP A 96 -6.50 -15.35 2.40
C TRP A 96 -7.49 -14.20 2.44
N TYR A 97 -6.98 -12.96 2.38
CA TYR A 97 -7.76 -11.74 2.36
C TYR A 97 -7.48 -10.95 1.11
N LYS A 98 -8.52 -10.41 0.52
CA LYS A 98 -8.39 -9.43 -0.57
C LYS A 98 -8.36 -8.05 0.06
N VAL A 99 -7.31 -7.30 -0.25
CA VAL A 99 -7.12 -5.96 0.31
C VAL A 99 -6.84 -4.96 -0.79
N ARG A 100 -7.12 -3.71 -0.53
CA ARG A 100 -6.75 -2.57 -1.37
C ARG A 100 -6.04 -1.57 -0.49
N PHE A 101 -4.91 -1.06 -0.97
CA PHE A 101 -4.13 -0.10 -0.20
C PHE A 101 -3.29 0.76 -1.14
N TRP A 102 -2.81 1.89 -0.63
CA TRP A 102 -1.90 2.73 -1.39
C TRP A 102 -0.64 3.01 -0.59
N VAL A 103 0.44 3.20 -1.31
CA VAL A 103 1.73 3.61 -0.76
C VAL A 103 2.26 4.78 -1.56
N LYS A 104 3.23 5.49 -0.99
CA LYS A 104 3.92 6.54 -1.73
C LYS A 104 4.67 5.93 -2.91
N LEU A 105 4.80 6.71 -4.00
CA LEU A 105 5.52 6.27 -5.20
C LEU A 105 6.95 5.83 -4.88
N GLU A 106 7.62 6.50 -3.95
CA GLU A 106 8.98 6.13 -3.55
C GLU A 106 9.06 4.71 -2.97
N ASP A 107 8.04 4.28 -2.22
CA ASP A 107 7.98 2.91 -1.71
C ASP A 107 7.68 1.92 -2.83
N ALA A 108 6.80 2.28 -3.74
CA ALA A 108 6.48 1.42 -4.89
C ALA A 108 7.70 1.21 -5.79
N ASN A 109 8.60 2.17 -5.86
CA ASN A 109 9.85 2.06 -6.63
C ASN A 109 10.77 0.95 -6.14
N ASN A 110 10.60 0.49 -4.91
CA ASN A 110 11.46 -0.52 -4.31
C ASN A 110 10.94 -1.95 -4.50
N ILE A 111 9.84 -2.12 -5.23
CA ILE A 111 9.29 -3.44 -5.51
C ILE A 111 10.16 -4.15 -6.55
N GLU A 112 10.54 -5.37 -6.24
CA GLU A 112 11.11 -6.29 -7.22
C GLU A 112 10.09 -7.37 -7.53
N PHE A 113 9.78 -7.55 -8.81
CA PHE A 113 8.64 -8.36 -9.20
C PHE A 113 8.81 -9.03 -10.57
N GLU A 114 7.99 -10.04 -10.81
CA GLU A 114 7.75 -10.64 -12.12
C GLU A 114 6.27 -10.50 -12.46
N ARG A 115 5.97 -10.40 -13.74
CA ARG A 115 4.58 -10.37 -14.19
C ARG A 115 3.98 -11.77 -14.11
N VAL A 116 2.73 -11.82 -13.68
CA VAL A 116 1.94 -13.05 -13.70
C VAL A 116 1.15 -13.08 -14.99
N ASN A 117 1.38 -14.11 -15.78
CA ASN A 117 0.67 -14.32 -17.05
C ASN A 117 -0.68 -14.99 -16.81
#